data_7761cd1629738445a1351c7835d24929
#
_entry.id   7761cd1629738445a1351c7835d24929
#
_cell.length_a   1.000
_cell.length_b   1.000
_cell.length_c   1.000
_cell.angle_alpha   90.00
_cell.angle_beta   90.00
_cell.angle_gamma   90.00
#
_symmetry.space_group_name_H-M   'P 1'
#
loop_
_entity.id
_entity.type
_entity.pdbx_description
1 polymer ?
#
loop_
_entity_poly.entity_id
_entity_poly.type
_entity_poly.pdbx_seq_one_letter_code
_entity_poly.pdbx_strand_id
1 'polypeptide(L)'
;MTNRAIRDLSLFFVLLFAVLAIRQIYVQIVNASAIAARPTNPRHVMLDAGRGAILASDGTVLAQTIGGRRVYPFGAQLAQQVGYVSPRYGTSGLEGSFDRALTSPDLNGDPLAQLGELAATLRGTTAPAKGADVITTIVPAIQTKLFGLLEQYSRAAGVVLDPRSGAILALASVPSYDPNNFDAEFAELSGDPSAPLVDRALDGLYPPGSTFKIFTAAAALDSNTVTMDSHFEDPGYLVIGDFTLHDNESEATGYADLTTAFALSSNVDFGQIALKMGVDTFYDYLQRWGIGAPLDFQLPAQRSRVPPKSSIVPGELAQMAFGQGALLMTPLQMVLLGATIANAGNEPRPFIVREVRSGGIAASTSPSAVLANPVSADTAANVTKMMVAVVQRGTGTPAQLPHVTVAGKTGTATNPQGRSHAWFVAFAPADHPRVAVAIVVENVGYGATYAAPIAREVLETALESLGN
;
A
#
# COMPACT_ATOMS: atom_id res chain seq x y z
N MET A 1 30.15 -49.73 -31.62
CA MET A 1 30.57 -49.68 -30.21
C MET A 1 30.06 -48.44 -29.46
N THR A 2 29.81 -47.33 -30.17
CA THR A 2 29.39 -46.03 -29.58
C THR A 2 28.02 -46.02 -28.87
N ASN A 3 27.01 -46.72 -29.39
CA ASN A 3 25.65 -46.71 -28.82
C ASN A 3 25.52 -47.39 -27.45
N ARG A 4 26.35 -48.36 -27.14
CA ARG A 4 26.34 -49.04 -25.86
C ARG A 4 26.91 -48.16 -24.75
N ALA A 5 28.03 -47.48 -25.02
CA ALA A 5 28.67 -46.58 -24.07
C ALA A 5 27.79 -45.33 -23.78
N ILE A 6 27.09 -44.80 -24.79
CA ILE A 6 26.16 -43.69 -24.61
C ILE A 6 24.96 -44.10 -23.75
N ARG A 7 24.40 -45.28 -24.00
CA ARG A 7 23.29 -45.82 -23.20
C ARG A 7 23.69 -46.03 -21.74
N ASP A 8 24.86 -46.61 -21.52
CA ASP A 8 25.36 -46.95 -20.16
C ASP A 8 25.70 -45.65 -19.40
N LEU A 9 26.22 -44.61 -20.08
CA LEU A 9 26.43 -43.27 -19.53
C LEU A 9 25.10 -42.59 -19.21
N SER A 10 24.09 -42.70 -20.08
CA SER A 10 22.76 -42.14 -19.85
C SER A 10 22.07 -42.79 -18.65
N LEU A 11 22.17 -44.11 -18.53
CA LEU A 11 21.67 -44.86 -17.38
C LEU A 11 22.35 -44.44 -16.06
N PHE A 12 23.66 -44.20 -16.09
CA PHE A 12 24.40 -43.72 -14.94
C PHE A 12 23.89 -42.32 -14.49
N PHE A 13 23.68 -41.38 -15.42
CA PHE A 13 23.14 -40.06 -15.07
C PHE A 13 21.70 -40.15 -14.56
N VAL A 14 20.83 -40.95 -15.16
CA VAL A 14 19.45 -41.14 -14.67
C VAL A 14 19.45 -41.69 -13.22
N LEU A 15 20.31 -42.65 -12.93
CA LEU A 15 20.48 -43.22 -11.58
C LEU A 15 21.01 -42.16 -10.60
N LEU A 16 22.00 -41.38 -11.02
CA LEU A 16 22.55 -40.28 -10.21
C LEU A 16 21.48 -39.23 -9.89
N PHE A 17 20.72 -38.80 -10.89
CA PHE A 17 19.61 -37.83 -10.67
C PHE A 17 18.51 -38.45 -9.81
N ALA A 18 18.17 -39.70 -9.96
CA ALA A 18 17.21 -40.39 -9.09
C ALA A 18 17.66 -40.40 -7.62
N VAL A 19 18.94 -40.72 -7.36
CA VAL A 19 19.51 -40.68 -6.01
C VAL A 19 19.50 -39.25 -5.43
N LEU A 20 19.84 -38.24 -6.24
CA LEU A 20 19.79 -36.83 -5.81
C LEU A 20 18.35 -36.41 -5.51
N ALA A 21 17.38 -36.77 -6.34
CA ALA A 21 15.96 -36.45 -6.11
C ALA A 21 15.43 -37.13 -4.84
N ILE A 22 15.73 -38.40 -4.62
CA ILE A 22 15.34 -39.11 -3.40
C ILE A 22 15.97 -38.45 -2.16
N ARG A 23 17.25 -38.09 -2.25
CA ARG A 23 17.91 -37.37 -1.14
C ARG A 23 17.29 -36.02 -0.89
N GLN A 24 16.92 -35.28 -1.93
CA GLN A 24 16.26 -33.98 -1.81
C GLN A 24 14.89 -34.14 -1.13
N ILE A 25 14.08 -35.09 -1.54
CA ILE A 25 12.79 -35.43 -0.92
C ILE A 25 12.99 -35.79 0.55
N TYR A 26 13.97 -36.66 0.85
CA TYR A 26 14.28 -37.04 2.23
C TYR A 26 14.66 -35.85 3.10
N VAL A 27 15.53 -34.97 2.60
CA VAL A 27 15.97 -33.75 3.33
C VAL A 27 14.83 -32.72 3.49
N GLN A 28 14.07 -32.50 2.42
CA GLN A 28 13.05 -31.42 2.41
C GLN A 28 11.71 -31.83 3.03
N ILE A 29 11.35 -33.10 3.02
CA ILE A 29 10.06 -33.61 3.51
C ILE A 29 10.22 -34.42 4.78
N VAL A 30 11.04 -35.48 4.74
CA VAL A 30 11.14 -36.44 5.87
C VAL A 30 11.92 -35.85 7.04
N ASN A 31 13.04 -35.15 6.77
CA ASN A 31 13.95 -34.63 7.79
C ASN A 31 13.82 -33.10 8.01
N ALA A 32 12.88 -32.43 7.34
CA ALA A 32 12.74 -30.99 7.38
C ALA A 32 12.60 -30.44 8.82
N SER A 33 11.74 -31.07 9.61
CA SER A 33 11.51 -30.67 11.00
C SER A 33 12.72 -30.93 11.91
N ALA A 34 13.40 -32.04 11.72
CA ALA A 34 14.60 -32.40 12.49
C ALA A 34 15.80 -31.50 12.13
N ILE A 35 15.92 -31.11 10.87
CA ILE A 35 16.96 -30.15 10.42
C ILE A 35 16.64 -28.75 10.91
N ALA A 36 15.38 -28.34 10.84
CA ALA A 36 14.92 -27.05 11.38
C ALA A 36 15.17 -26.93 12.90
N ALA A 37 14.97 -28.00 13.64
CA ALA A 37 15.16 -28.02 15.10
C ALA A 37 16.62 -28.16 15.57
N ARG A 38 17.60 -28.31 14.67
CA ARG A 38 19.02 -28.46 15.06
C ARG A 38 19.54 -27.13 15.63
N PRO A 39 20.20 -27.15 16.82
CA PRO A 39 20.83 -25.96 17.40
C PRO A 39 21.88 -25.31 16.49
N THR A 40 22.48 -26.09 15.58
CA THR A 40 23.47 -25.64 14.58
C THR A 40 22.83 -25.18 13.27
N ASN A 41 21.49 -25.09 13.19
CA ASN A 41 20.83 -24.53 12.01
C ASN A 41 21.24 -23.05 11.87
N PRO A 42 21.78 -22.63 10.70
CA PRO A 42 22.18 -21.23 10.49
C PRO A 42 21.07 -20.21 10.79
N ARG A 43 19.80 -20.60 10.63
CA ARG A 43 18.66 -19.75 10.98
C ARG A 43 18.57 -19.47 12.50
N HIS A 44 18.87 -20.46 13.36
CA HIS A 44 18.93 -20.26 14.80
C HIS A 44 20.17 -19.45 15.21
N VAL A 45 21.31 -19.73 14.59
CA VAL A 45 22.56 -19.00 14.82
C VAL A 45 22.41 -17.52 14.41
N MET A 46 21.69 -17.24 13.31
CA MET A 46 21.40 -15.86 12.89
C MET A 46 20.45 -15.10 13.84
N LEU A 47 19.50 -15.77 14.49
CA LEU A 47 18.65 -15.16 15.51
C LEU A 47 19.45 -14.84 16.79
N ASP A 48 20.38 -15.71 17.18
CA ASP A 48 21.29 -15.50 18.33
C ASP A 48 22.41 -14.48 18.03
N ALA A 49 22.75 -14.28 16.76
CA ALA A 49 23.88 -13.46 16.30
C ALA A 49 23.64 -11.93 16.31
N GLY A 50 22.58 -11.47 16.98
CA GLY A 50 22.36 -10.02 17.12
C GLY A 50 21.71 -9.38 15.89
N ARG A 51 20.60 -9.96 15.40
CA ARG A 51 19.77 -9.33 14.37
C ARG A 51 19.48 -7.88 14.72
N GLY A 52 19.71 -6.94 13.78
CA GLY A 52 19.48 -5.51 13.94
C GLY A 52 18.05 -5.18 14.33
N ALA A 53 17.81 -4.01 14.89
CA ALA A 53 16.50 -3.53 15.26
C ALA A 53 15.75 -2.93 14.04
N ILE A 54 14.43 -2.99 14.08
CA ILE A 54 13.57 -2.15 13.24
C ILE A 54 13.02 -1.06 14.15
N LEU A 55 13.24 0.19 13.75
CA LEU A 55 12.93 1.36 14.56
C LEU A 55 11.93 2.27 13.82
N ALA A 56 11.08 2.93 14.57
CA ALA A 56 10.22 4.01 14.10
C ALA A 56 11.07 5.29 13.81
N SER A 57 10.43 6.31 13.29
CA SER A 57 11.05 7.58 12.90
C SER A 57 11.71 8.33 14.07
N ASP A 58 11.20 8.13 15.28
CA ASP A 58 11.69 8.72 16.54
C ASP A 58 12.64 7.81 17.32
N GLY A 59 12.97 6.61 16.80
CA GLY A 59 13.79 5.62 17.44
C GLY A 59 13.04 4.62 18.32
N THR A 60 11.73 4.72 18.45
CA THR A 60 10.92 3.71 19.15
C THR A 60 11.08 2.34 18.48
N VAL A 61 11.26 1.31 19.30
CA VAL A 61 11.50 -0.06 18.82
C VAL A 61 10.21 -0.65 18.24
N LEU A 62 10.27 -1.08 16.98
CA LEU A 62 9.21 -1.84 16.30
C LEU A 62 9.48 -3.35 16.30
N ALA A 63 10.78 -3.72 16.18
CA ALA A 63 11.24 -5.10 16.35
C ALA A 63 12.67 -5.13 16.89
N GLN A 64 12.94 -6.02 17.84
CA GLN A 64 14.29 -6.22 18.39
C GLN A 64 14.48 -7.67 18.87
N THR A 65 15.73 -8.08 19.06
CA THR A 65 16.06 -9.38 19.63
C THR A 65 16.44 -9.23 21.10
N ILE A 66 15.73 -9.93 21.98
CA ILE A 66 15.98 -9.99 23.43
C ILE A 66 16.13 -11.45 23.85
N GLY A 67 17.28 -11.83 24.40
CA GLY A 67 17.54 -13.19 24.87
C GLY A 67 17.34 -14.26 23.77
N GLY A 68 17.78 -13.96 22.54
CA GLY A 68 17.66 -14.88 21.38
C GLY A 68 16.25 -14.97 20.77
N ARG A 69 15.29 -14.20 21.30
CA ARG A 69 13.91 -14.16 20.80
C ARG A 69 13.62 -12.81 20.13
N ARG A 70 13.00 -12.85 18.94
CA ARG A 70 12.50 -11.65 18.29
C ARG A 70 11.21 -11.16 18.97
N VAL A 71 11.15 -9.86 19.28
CA VAL A 71 10.04 -9.22 20.02
C VAL A 71 9.53 -8.05 19.21
N TYR A 72 8.20 -7.95 19.12
CA TYR A 72 7.46 -6.95 18.35
C TYR A 72 6.55 -6.16 19.30
N PRO A 73 7.02 -5.01 19.86
CA PRO A 73 6.26 -4.28 20.88
C PRO A 73 4.90 -3.74 20.41
N PHE A 74 4.74 -3.48 19.12
CA PHE A 74 3.47 -3.00 18.54
C PHE A 74 2.49 -4.13 18.20
N GLY A 75 2.91 -5.41 18.30
CA GLY A 75 2.04 -6.56 18.07
C GLY A 75 1.25 -6.44 16.77
N ALA A 76 -0.07 -6.57 16.86
CA ALA A 76 -0.97 -6.54 15.72
C ALA A 76 -1.00 -5.22 14.94
N GLN A 77 -0.58 -4.10 15.55
CA GLN A 77 -0.67 -2.78 14.90
C GLN A 77 0.22 -2.64 13.66
N LEU A 78 1.31 -3.40 13.59
CA LEU A 78 2.31 -3.34 12.52
C LEU A 78 2.68 -4.73 11.99
N ALA A 79 1.87 -5.74 12.28
CA ALA A 79 2.19 -7.14 11.98
C ALA A 79 2.48 -7.39 10.50
N GLN A 80 1.65 -6.88 9.60
CA GLN A 80 1.83 -7.10 8.17
C GLN A 80 3.03 -6.33 7.62
N GLN A 81 3.32 -5.13 8.13
CA GLN A 81 4.38 -4.26 7.63
C GLN A 81 5.75 -4.63 8.18
N VAL A 82 5.86 -4.77 9.51
CA VAL A 82 7.10 -5.22 10.15
C VAL A 82 7.35 -6.69 9.82
N GLY A 83 6.30 -7.48 9.82
CA GLY A 83 6.35 -8.91 9.55
C GLY A 83 6.77 -9.71 10.78
N TYR A 84 7.27 -10.90 10.50
CA TYR A 84 7.73 -11.86 11.49
C TYR A 84 9.02 -12.54 11.06
N VAL A 85 9.70 -13.14 12.03
CA VAL A 85 10.80 -14.09 11.81
C VAL A 85 10.42 -15.42 12.44
N SER A 86 10.24 -16.44 11.61
CA SER A 86 9.85 -17.77 12.00
C SER A 86 10.86 -18.79 11.49
N PRO A 87 11.40 -19.67 12.34
CA PRO A 87 12.23 -20.79 11.89
C PRO A 87 11.48 -21.76 10.97
N ARG A 88 10.15 -21.82 11.11
CA ARG A 88 9.28 -22.74 10.37
C ARG A 88 8.73 -22.15 9.09
N TYR A 89 8.31 -20.88 9.14
CA TYR A 89 7.58 -20.22 8.04
C TYR A 89 8.38 -19.13 7.32
N GLY A 90 9.63 -18.87 7.75
CA GLY A 90 10.49 -17.87 7.14
C GLY A 90 10.27 -16.47 7.68
N THR A 91 10.42 -15.48 6.82
CA THR A 91 10.31 -14.07 7.16
C THR A 91 9.30 -13.36 6.27
N SER A 92 8.66 -12.31 6.75
CA SER A 92 7.74 -11.48 5.98
C SER A 92 7.96 -9.98 6.25
N GLY A 93 7.24 -9.11 5.54
CA GLY A 93 7.29 -7.67 5.76
C GLY A 93 8.70 -7.08 5.68
N LEU A 94 9.01 -6.11 6.54
CA LEU A 94 10.34 -5.50 6.65
C LEU A 94 11.41 -6.50 7.13
N GLU A 95 11.01 -7.44 8.00
CA GLU A 95 11.91 -8.53 8.43
C GLU A 95 12.41 -9.35 7.24
N GLY A 96 11.54 -9.59 6.25
CA GLY A 96 11.89 -10.30 5.02
C GLY A 96 12.61 -9.44 4.00
N SER A 97 12.08 -8.26 3.71
CA SER A 97 12.63 -7.35 2.69
C SER A 97 14.04 -6.85 3.05
N PHE A 98 14.34 -6.72 4.34
CA PHE A 98 15.63 -6.25 4.85
C PHE A 98 16.40 -7.34 5.61
N ASP A 99 16.07 -8.62 5.39
CA ASP A 99 16.68 -9.74 6.11
C ASP A 99 18.21 -9.73 6.06
N ARG A 100 18.76 -9.49 4.87
CA ARG A 100 20.23 -9.41 4.69
C ARG A 100 20.85 -8.27 5.51
N ALA A 101 20.24 -7.10 5.53
CA ALA A 101 20.75 -5.96 6.29
C ALA A 101 20.66 -6.22 7.80
N LEU A 102 19.52 -6.78 8.24
CA LEU A 102 19.26 -7.09 9.65
C LEU A 102 20.15 -8.21 10.19
N THR A 103 20.70 -9.08 9.35
CA THR A 103 21.54 -10.23 9.76
C THR A 103 23.02 -10.03 9.53
N SER A 104 23.43 -9.09 8.67
CA SER A 104 24.84 -8.84 8.34
C SER A 104 25.19 -7.36 8.49
N PRO A 105 26.34 -7.03 9.13
CA PRO A 105 26.81 -5.66 9.19
C PRO A 105 27.40 -5.17 7.86
N ASP A 106 27.80 -6.07 6.98
CA ASP A 106 28.40 -5.72 5.68
C ASP A 106 27.34 -5.57 4.58
N LEU A 107 26.96 -4.31 4.34
CA LEU A 107 26.01 -3.93 3.29
C LEU A 107 26.65 -3.90 1.89
N ASN A 108 28.00 -3.89 1.79
CA ASN A 108 28.71 -3.76 0.52
C ASN A 108 28.91 -5.10 -0.21
N GLY A 109 28.53 -6.20 0.45
CA GLY A 109 28.33 -7.48 -0.24
C GLY A 109 29.58 -8.17 -0.77
N ASP A 110 30.76 -8.00 -0.14
CA ASP A 110 31.94 -8.82 -0.46
C ASP A 110 31.68 -10.28 -0.02
N PRO A 111 31.48 -11.23 -0.95
CA PRO A 111 31.22 -12.62 -0.61
C PRO A 111 32.38 -13.29 0.15
N LEU A 112 33.60 -12.82 -0.03
CA LEU A 112 34.79 -13.35 0.64
C LEU A 112 34.86 -12.88 2.10
N ALA A 113 34.51 -11.63 2.37
CA ALA A 113 34.39 -11.10 3.72
C ALA A 113 33.31 -11.85 4.52
N GLN A 114 32.14 -12.09 3.92
CA GLN A 114 31.05 -12.87 4.52
C GLN A 114 31.45 -14.31 4.83
N LEU A 115 32.17 -14.99 3.94
CA LEU A 115 32.69 -16.32 4.18
C LEU A 115 33.76 -16.32 5.30
N GLY A 116 34.56 -15.26 5.39
CA GLY A 116 35.55 -15.07 6.44
C GLY A 116 34.91 -14.90 7.83
N GLU A 117 33.87 -14.06 7.92
CA GLU A 117 33.11 -13.84 9.16
C GLU A 117 32.33 -15.10 9.59
N LEU A 118 31.69 -15.80 8.65
CA LEU A 118 31.03 -17.07 8.92
C LEU A 118 32.03 -18.11 9.45
N ALA A 119 33.21 -18.21 8.83
CA ALA A 119 34.26 -19.12 9.28
C ALA A 119 34.83 -18.75 10.65
N ALA A 120 34.96 -17.47 10.97
CA ALA A 120 35.40 -16.96 12.26
C ALA A 120 34.34 -17.20 13.36
N THR A 121 33.08 -16.98 13.05
CA THR A 121 31.93 -17.27 13.93
C THR A 121 31.84 -18.77 14.24
N LEU A 122 31.97 -19.61 13.23
CA LEU A 122 31.98 -21.08 13.39
C LEU A 122 33.16 -21.59 14.22
N ARG A 123 34.29 -20.86 14.24
CA ARG A 123 35.46 -21.16 15.07
C ARG A 123 35.35 -20.60 16.48
N GLY A 124 34.30 -19.82 16.80
CA GLY A 124 34.14 -19.17 18.11
C GLY A 124 35.16 -18.07 18.39
N THR A 125 35.80 -17.51 17.37
CA THR A 125 36.89 -16.54 17.51
C THR A 125 36.45 -15.08 17.51
N THR A 126 35.22 -14.80 17.10
CA THR A 126 34.61 -13.44 17.14
C THR A 126 33.21 -13.52 17.70
N ALA A 127 32.81 -12.51 18.48
CA ALA A 127 31.41 -12.29 18.78
C ALA A 127 30.69 -12.02 17.44
N PRO A 128 29.49 -12.59 17.20
CA PRO A 128 28.75 -12.31 15.99
C PRO A 128 28.51 -10.82 15.87
N ALA A 129 28.90 -10.26 14.73
CA ALA A 129 28.69 -8.85 14.47
C ALA A 129 27.19 -8.55 14.46
N LYS A 130 26.76 -7.48 15.12
CA LYS A 130 25.36 -7.03 15.14
C LYS A 130 24.95 -6.62 13.73
N GLY A 131 23.80 -7.11 13.23
CA GLY A 131 23.21 -6.66 11.97
C GLY A 131 22.87 -5.17 12.01
N ALA A 132 22.64 -4.59 10.85
CA ALA A 132 22.28 -3.19 10.72
C ALA A 132 20.84 -2.93 11.24
N ASP A 133 20.64 -1.77 11.84
CA ASP A 133 19.31 -1.31 12.25
C ASP A 133 18.57 -0.70 11.04
N VAL A 134 17.28 -0.97 10.91
CA VAL A 134 16.40 -0.42 9.87
C VAL A 134 15.54 0.67 10.51
N ILE A 135 15.70 1.92 10.07
CA ILE A 135 14.95 3.06 10.56
C ILE A 135 13.82 3.37 9.58
N THR A 136 12.59 3.24 10.05
CA THR A 136 11.40 3.50 9.25
C THR A 136 10.99 4.98 9.30
N THR A 137 10.00 5.33 8.49
CA THR A 137 9.33 6.62 8.50
C THR A 137 8.08 6.62 9.39
N ILE A 138 7.72 5.47 9.95
CA ILE A 138 6.53 5.30 10.79
C ILE A 138 6.59 6.21 12.01
N VAL A 139 5.51 6.95 12.23
CA VAL A 139 5.29 7.80 13.41
C VAL A 139 4.37 7.04 14.38
N PRO A 140 4.85 6.60 15.54
CA PRO A 140 4.11 5.73 16.45
C PRO A 140 2.72 6.24 16.84
N ALA A 141 2.60 7.54 17.10
CA ALA A 141 1.32 8.15 17.49
C ALA A 141 0.28 8.05 16.37
N ILE A 142 0.69 8.33 15.12
CA ILE A 142 -0.20 8.23 13.94
C ILE A 142 -0.58 6.77 13.69
N GLN A 143 0.39 5.86 13.80
CA GLN A 143 0.17 4.42 13.60
C GLN A 143 -0.85 3.87 14.62
N THR A 144 -0.65 4.16 15.90
CA THR A 144 -1.55 3.71 16.98
C THR A 144 -2.95 4.28 16.81
N LYS A 145 -3.06 5.57 16.44
CA LYS A 145 -4.36 6.21 16.18
C LYS A 145 -5.06 5.56 14.99
N LEU A 146 -4.36 5.39 13.87
CA LEU A 146 -4.92 4.77 12.66
C LEU A 146 -5.41 3.36 12.94
N PHE A 147 -4.56 2.51 13.54
CA PHE A 147 -4.93 1.12 13.84
C PHE A 147 -6.12 1.06 14.80
N GLY A 148 -6.11 1.82 15.90
CA GLY A 148 -7.17 1.83 16.89
C GLY A 148 -8.54 2.28 16.34
N LEU A 149 -8.55 3.13 15.31
CA LEU A 149 -9.79 3.50 14.61
C LEU A 149 -10.26 2.41 13.64
N LEU A 150 -9.34 1.68 13.03
CA LEU A 150 -9.68 0.65 12.05
C LEU A 150 -10.07 -0.69 12.70
N GLU A 151 -9.49 -1.05 13.84
CA GLU A 151 -9.76 -2.33 14.52
C GLU A 151 -11.20 -2.51 14.99
N GLN A 152 -11.99 -1.43 14.99
CA GLN A 152 -13.42 -1.47 15.27
C GLN A 152 -14.24 -2.10 14.15
N TYR A 153 -13.63 -2.32 12.99
CA TYR A 153 -14.27 -2.89 11.81
C TYR A 153 -13.72 -4.29 11.51
N SER A 154 -14.56 -5.12 10.92
CA SER A 154 -14.15 -6.48 10.55
C SER A 154 -13.04 -6.51 9.51
N ARG A 155 -13.07 -5.56 8.56
CA ARG A 155 -12.06 -5.42 7.50
C ARG A 155 -11.92 -3.96 7.11
N ALA A 156 -10.72 -3.42 7.25
CA ALA A 156 -10.40 -2.06 6.84
C ALA A 156 -8.90 -1.90 6.59
N ALA A 157 -8.53 -0.83 5.89
CA ALA A 157 -7.14 -0.43 5.72
C ALA A 157 -7.02 1.08 5.64
N GLY A 158 -5.84 1.58 6.00
CA GLY A 158 -5.50 2.98 5.88
C GLY A 158 -4.02 3.19 5.61
N VAL A 159 -3.72 4.22 4.85
CA VAL A 159 -2.36 4.67 4.54
C VAL A 159 -2.27 6.16 4.78
N VAL A 160 -1.23 6.58 5.48
CA VAL A 160 -0.91 7.99 5.79
C VAL A 160 0.51 8.28 5.31
N LEU A 161 0.70 9.33 4.53
CA LEU A 161 2.02 9.71 4.03
C LEU A 161 2.23 11.23 4.02
N ASP A 162 3.49 11.67 4.02
CA ASP A 162 3.87 13.05 3.70
C ASP A 162 3.86 13.23 2.17
N PRO A 163 2.96 14.04 1.61
CA PRO A 163 2.82 14.20 0.15
C PRO A 163 4.02 14.83 -0.53
N ARG A 164 4.90 15.52 0.21
CA ARG A 164 6.09 16.19 -0.34
C ARG A 164 7.27 15.25 -0.49
N SER A 165 7.41 14.32 0.46
CA SER A 165 8.55 13.38 0.48
C SER A 165 8.20 11.98 -0.02
N GLY A 166 6.96 11.55 0.11
CA GLY A 166 6.52 10.17 -0.11
C GLY A 166 6.73 9.26 1.12
N ALA A 167 7.18 9.81 2.26
CA ALA A 167 7.38 9.04 3.49
C ALA A 167 6.06 8.49 4.02
N ILE A 168 5.96 7.17 4.20
CA ILE A 168 4.81 6.52 4.83
C ILE A 168 4.88 6.79 6.34
N LEU A 169 3.94 7.54 6.90
CA LEU A 169 3.88 7.91 8.30
C LEU A 169 3.14 6.86 9.14
N ALA A 170 2.14 6.24 8.55
CA ALA A 170 1.41 5.11 9.12
C ALA A 170 0.77 4.27 8.02
N LEU A 171 0.61 2.97 8.29
CA LEU A 171 -0.02 2.03 7.37
C LEU A 171 -0.60 0.89 8.20
N ALA A 172 -1.91 0.66 8.08
CA ALA A 172 -2.61 -0.33 8.89
C ALA A 172 -3.59 -1.16 8.05
N SER A 173 -3.71 -2.43 8.44
CA SER A 173 -4.63 -3.41 7.86
C SER A 173 -5.31 -4.18 8.97
N VAL A 174 -6.62 -4.36 8.89
CA VAL A 174 -7.40 -5.17 9.81
C VAL A 174 -8.33 -6.13 9.06
N PRO A 175 -8.58 -7.36 9.60
CA PRO A 175 -8.01 -7.88 10.84
C PRO A 175 -6.50 -8.10 10.73
N SER A 176 -5.84 -8.22 11.88
CA SER A 176 -4.40 -8.40 11.99
C SER A 176 -4.10 -9.57 12.93
N TYR A 177 -2.82 -9.81 13.21
CA TYR A 177 -2.33 -10.89 14.07
C TYR A 177 -1.19 -10.38 14.95
N ASP A 178 -0.84 -11.13 16.02
CA ASP A 178 0.34 -10.80 16.82
C ASP A 178 1.57 -11.61 16.31
N PRO A 179 2.59 -10.96 15.74
CA PRO A 179 3.79 -11.64 15.27
C PRO A 179 4.59 -12.32 16.39
N ASN A 180 4.39 -11.94 17.66
CA ASN A 180 5.02 -12.62 18.80
C ASN A 180 4.50 -14.06 19.00
N ASN A 181 3.30 -14.37 18.54
CA ASN A 181 2.65 -15.67 18.66
C ASN A 181 2.51 -16.42 17.33
N PHE A 182 3.06 -15.86 16.25
CA PHE A 182 2.83 -16.32 14.87
C PHE A 182 3.02 -17.83 14.66
N ASP A 183 4.10 -18.41 15.17
CA ASP A 183 4.38 -19.84 15.00
C ASP A 183 3.32 -20.76 15.61
N ALA A 184 2.71 -20.37 16.71
CA ALA A 184 1.64 -21.10 17.39
C ALA A 184 0.29 -20.95 16.70
N GLU A 185 0.02 -19.76 16.16
CA GLU A 185 -1.28 -19.37 15.62
C GLU A 185 -1.38 -19.53 14.09
N PHE A 186 -0.28 -19.86 13.40
CA PHE A 186 -0.23 -19.89 11.93
C PHE A 186 -1.32 -20.74 11.28
N ALA A 187 -1.62 -21.92 11.84
CA ALA A 187 -2.61 -22.82 11.28
C ALA A 187 -4.03 -22.21 11.32
N GLU A 188 -4.36 -21.50 12.41
CA GLU A 188 -5.60 -20.76 12.57
C GLU A 188 -5.64 -19.54 11.65
N LEU A 189 -4.60 -18.69 11.69
CA LEU A 189 -4.49 -17.49 10.88
C LEU A 189 -4.56 -17.77 9.37
N SER A 190 -3.93 -18.86 8.92
CA SER A 190 -3.92 -19.23 7.50
C SER A 190 -5.25 -19.79 7.01
N GLY A 191 -6.06 -20.36 7.92
CA GLY A 191 -7.40 -20.89 7.63
C GLY A 191 -8.54 -19.91 7.88
N ASP A 192 -8.26 -18.74 8.44
CA ASP A 192 -9.28 -17.76 8.80
C ASP A 192 -9.85 -17.06 7.54
N PRO A 193 -11.18 -17.18 7.30
CA PRO A 193 -11.84 -16.51 6.16
C PRO A 193 -11.74 -14.98 6.20
N SER A 194 -11.47 -14.38 7.35
CA SER A 194 -11.23 -12.94 7.49
C SER A 194 -9.88 -12.49 6.92
N ALA A 195 -8.98 -13.46 6.65
CA ALA A 195 -7.65 -13.29 6.08
C ALA A 195 -6.78 -12.24 6.81
N PRO A 196 -6.44 -12.48 8.10
CA PRO A 196 -5.63 -11.54 8.90
C PRO A 196 -4.18 -11.40 8.42
N LEU A 197 -3.68 -12.36 7.65
CA LEU A 197 -2.33 -12.32 7.08
C LEU A 197 -2.21 -11.39 5.86
N VAL A 198 -3.33 -10.97 5.27
CA VAL A 198 -3.33 -10.08 4.10
C VAL A 198 -3.09 -8.65 4.52
N ASP A 199 -2.08 -8.00 3.97
CA ASP A 199 -1.91 -6.55 4.07
C ASP A 199 -2.87 -5.84 3.12
N ARG A 200 -4.07 -5.48 3.62
CA ARG A 200 -5.10 -4.80 2.82
C ARG A 200 -4.67 -3.44 2.31
N ALA A 201 -3.73 -2.80 2.98
CA ALA A 201 -3.24 -1.49 2.56
C ALA A 201 -2.35 -1.58 1.31
N LEU A 202 -1.61 -2.70 1.16
CA LEU A 202 -0.70 -2.95 0.05
C LEU A 202 -1.28 -3.91 -0.99
N ASP A 203 -2.03 -4.94 -0.56
CA ASP A 203 -2.48 -6.05 -1.41
C ASP A 203 -3.99 -6.04 -1.68
N GLY A 204 -4.76 -5.28 -0.91
CA GLY A 204 -6.21 -5.16 -1.12
C GLY A 204 -6.53 -4.48 -2.44
N LEU A 205 -7.35 -5.13 -3.28
CA LEU A 205 -7.80 -4.60 -4.55
C LEU A 205 -9.30 -4.30 -4.46
N TYR A 206 -9.66 -3.03 -4.49
CA TYR A 206 -11.02 -2.55 -4.32
C TYR A 206 -11.44 -1.62 -5.45
N PRO A 207 -12.72 -1.63 -5.87
CA PRO A 207 -13.24 -0.52 -6.67
C PRO A 207 -13.06 0.77 -5.85
N PRO A 208 -12.43 1.82 -6.40
CA PRO A 208 -12.19 3.05 -5.63
C PRO A 208 -13.45 3.91 -5.47
N GLY A 209 -14.50 3.65 -6.24
CA GLY A 209 -15.70 4.46 -6.27
C GLY A 209 -15.40 5.93 -6.56
N SER A 210 -16.24 6.81 -6.08
CA SER A 210 -16.14 8.25 -6.37
C SER A 210 -14.84 8.94 -5.91
N THR A 211 -13.96 8.26 -5.15
CA THR A 211 -12.61 8.82 -4.89
C THR A 211 -11.77 8.89 -6.17
N PHE A 212 -12.06 8.05 -7.16
CA PHE A 212 -11.38 8.07 -8.45
C PHE A 212 -11.75 9.30 -9.31
N LYS A 213 -12.81 10.03 -8.96
CA LYS A 213 -13.13 11.31 -9.60
C LYS A 213 -12.01 12.35 -9.44
N ILE A 214 -11.12 12.19 -8.45
CA ILE A 214 -9.88 12.99 -8.33
C ILE A 214 -9.03 12.83 -9.59
N PHE A 215 -8.81 11.58 -10.02
CA PHE A 215 -8.09 11.29 -11.27
C PHE A 215 -8.83 11.85 -12.49
N THR A 216 -10.12 11.56 -12.61
CA THR A 216 -10.91 11.95 -13.79
C THR A 216 -10.99 13.47 -13.95
N ALA A 217 -11.20 14.20 -12.86
CA ALA A 217 -11.20 15.67 -12.87
C ALA A 217 -9.83 16.22 -13.27
N ALA A 218 -8.75 15.67 -12.70
CA ALA A 218 -7.40 16.09 -13.00
C ALA A 218 -7.05 15.84 -14.48
N ALA A 219 -7.32 14.64 -15.00
CA ALA A 219 -7.08 14.27 -16.39
C ALA A 219 -7.90 15.15 -17.36
N ALA A 220 -9.17 15.40 -17.04
CA ALA A 220 -10.06 16.19 -17.88
C ALA A 220 -9.66 17.69 -17.93
N LEU A 221 -9.22 18.24 -16.80
CA LEU A 221 -8.71 19.63 -16.75
C LEU A 221 -7.36 19.76 -17.46
N ASP A 222 -6.42 18.86 -17.18
CA ASP A 222 -5.07 18.94 -17.73
C ASP A 222 -5.03 18.68 -19.25
N SER A 223 -5.93 17.85 -19.76
CA SER A 223 -6.14 17.62 -21.20
C SER A 223 -6.95 18.74 -21.89
N ASN A 224 -7.42 19.74 -21.16
CA ASN A 224 -8.36 20.75 -21.64
C ASN A 224 -9.68 20.18 -22.22
N THR A 225 -10.05 18.96 -21.80
CA THR A 225 -11.37 18.39 -22.14
C THR A 225 -12.50 19.22 -21.51
N VAL A 226 -12.26 19.71 -20.29
CA VAL A 226 -13.13 20.64 -19.55
C VAL A 226 -12.31 21.77 -18.92
N THR A 227 -13.00 22.83 -18.49
CA THR A 227 -12.44 23.91 -17.68
C THR A 227 -13.20 24.03 -16.37
N MET A 228 -12.74 24.86 -15.45
CA MET A 228 -13.46 25.12 -14.19
C MET A 228 -14.84 25.76 -14.43
N ASP A 229 -15.02 26.46 -15.55
CA ASP A 229 -16.27 27.09 -15.97
C ASP A 229 -17.18 26.14 -16.77
N SER A 230 -16.79 24.90 -16.97
CA SER A 230 -17.65 23.91 -17.67
C SER A 230 -18.86 23.57 -16.81
N HIS A 231 -20.02 23.49 -17.47
CA HIS A 231 -21.30 23.13 -16.85
C HIS A 231 -21.83 21.85 -17.49
N PHE A 232 -22.60 21.10 -16.73
CA PHE A 232 -23.18 19.81 -17.10
C PHE A 232 -24.66 19.79 -16.74
N GLU A 233 -25.44 19.03 -17.51
CA GLU A 233 -26.83 18.71 -17.17
C GLU A 233 -26.89 17.30 -16.59
N ASP A 234 -27.37 17.21 -15.38
CA ASP A 234 -27.58 15.95 -14.69
C ASP A 234 -29.07 15.78 -14.31
N PRO A 235 -29.82 15.04 -15.11
CA PRO A 235 -31.22 14.70 -14.82
C PRO A 235 -31.36 13.50 -13.86
N GLY A 236 -30.25 13.00 -13.27
CA GLY A 236 -30.20 11.79 -12.42
C GLY A 236 -29.87 10.52 -13.19
N TYR A 237 -29.74 10.58 -14.52
CA TYR A 237 -29.36 9.44 -15.35
C TYR A 237 -28.67 9.88 -16.65
N LEU A 238 -27.87 8.95 -17.22
CA LEU A 238 -27.21 9.10 -18.52
C LEU A 238 -27.38 7.82 -19.33
N VAL A 239 -28.00 7.94 -20.51
CA VAL A 239 -28.19 6.81 -21.43
C VAL A 239 -26.97 6.70 -22.36
N ILE A 240 -26.33 5.53 -22.41
CA ILE A 240 -25.11 5.25 -23.18
C ILE A 240 -25.35 3.96 -23.97
N GLY A 241 -25.92 4.07 -25.19
CA GLY A 241 -26.37 2.91 -25.94
C GLY A 241 -27.47 2.15 -25.18
N ASP A 242 -27.24 0.87 -24.91
CA ASP A 242 -28.17 0.01 -24.14
C ASP A 242 -27.94 0.08 -22.62
N PHE A 243 -26.95 0.86 -22.14
CA PHE A 243 -26.63 1.02 -20.74
C PHE A 243 -27.17 2.35 -20.21
N THR A 244 -27.78 2.34 -19.03
CA THR A 244 -28.18 3.56 -18.32
C THR A 244 -27.42 3.69 -17.02
N LEU A 245 -26.63 4.74 -16.92
CA LEU A 245 -25.95 5.16 -15.72
C LEU A 245 -26.90 5.96 -14.83
N HIS A 246 -26.88 5.75 -13.53
CA HIS A 246 -27.63 6.51 -12.54
C HIS A 246 -26.70 7.13 -11.50
N ASP A 247 -27.12 8.23 -10.93
CA ASP A 247 -26.52 8.70 -9.71
C ASP A 247 -26.85 7.77 -8.54
N ASN A 248 -25.96 7.69 -7.55
CA ASN A 248 -26.31 7.08 -6.28
C ASN A 248 -27.39 7.94 -5.62
N GLU A 249 -28.16 7.41 -4.70
CA GLU A 249 -29.24 8.02 -3.88
C GLU A 249 -29.29 9.55 -3.71
N SER A 250 -28.33 10.30 -4.27
CA SER A 250 -28.34 11.74 -4.35
C SER A 250 -29.31 12.19 -5.46
N GLU A 251 -30.09 13.19 -5.15
CA GLU A 251 -30.88 13.89 -6.15
C GLU A 251 -29.99 14.38 -7.30
N ALA A 252 -30.53 14.37 -8.52
CA ALA A 252 -29.87 14.95 -9.69
C ALA A 252 -29.30 16.34 -9.37
N THR A 253 -28.05 16.60 -9.81
CA THR A 253 -27.42 17.92 -9.58
C THR A 253 -28.05 19.02 -10.45
N GLY A 254 -28.84 18.65 -11.45
CA GLY A 254 -29.44 19.56 -12.41
C GLY A 254 -28.36 20.21 -13.28
N TYR A 255 -28.47 21.52 -13.52
CA TYR A 255 -27.45 22.26 -14.25
C TYR A 255 -26.42 22.80 -13.27
N ALA A 256 -25.22 22.19 -13.26
CA ALA A 256 -24.18 22.48 -12.28
C ALA A 256 -22.81 22.71 -12.94
N ASP A 257 -21.97 23.53 -12.28
CA ASP A 257 -20.57 23.68 -12.65
C ASP A 257 -19.73 22.44 -12.21
N LEU A 258 -18.51 22.33 -12.74
CA LEU A 258 -17.60 21.21 -12.45
C LEU A 258 -17.32 21.08 -10.93
N THR A 259 -17.22 22.19 -10.19
CA THR A 259 -16.96 22.18 -8.75
C THR A 259 -18.14 21.59 -7.98
N THR A 260 -19.36 21.97 -8.34
CA THR A 260 -20.59 21.46 -7.73
C THR A 260 -20.80 19.99 -8.06
N ALA A 261 -20.62 19.59 -9.33
CA ALA A 261 -20.65 18.19 -9.78
C ALA A 261 -19.67 17.30 -8.99
N PHE A 262 -18.46 17.79 -8.76
CA PHE A 262 -17.44 17.11 -7.95
C PHE A 262 -17.81 17.06 -6.46
N ALA A 263 -18.28 18.19 -5.89
CA ALA A 263 -18.61 18.32 -4.48
C ALA A 263 -19.80 17.43 -4.06
N LEU A 264 -20.82 17.35 -4.91
CA LEU A 264 -22.01 16.50 -4.73
C LEU A 264 -21.79 15.08 -5.24
N SER A 265 -20.67 14.87 -5.96
CA SER A 265 -20.25 13.55 -6.42
C SER A 265 -21.14 12.92 -7.49
N SER A 266 -21.71 13.73 -8.46
CA SER A 266 -22.52 13.23 -9.56
C SER A 266 -21.76 12.20 -10.41
N ASN A 267 -22.34 11.02 -10.62
CA ASN A 267 -21.83 10.00 -11.52
C ASN A 267 -22.15 10.36 -12.97
N VAL A 268 -23.31 10.97 -13.19
CA VAL A 268 -23.80 11.39 -14.50
C VAL A 268 -22.83 12.39 -15.12
N ASP A 269 -22.47 13.44 -14.39
CA ASP A 269 -21.55 14.46 -14.88
C ASP A 269 -20.17 13.87 -15.18
N PHE A 270 -19.64 13.01 -14.28
CA PHE A 270 -18.35 12.38 -14.48
C PHE A 270 -18.35 11.33 -15.60
N GLY A 271 -19.48 10.67 -15.85
CA GLY A 271 -19.70 9.83 -17.03
C GLY A 271 -19.63 10.66 -18.31
N GLN A 272 -20.32 11.81 -18.38
CA GLN A 272 -20.25 12.74 -19.51
C GLN A 272 -18.83 13.24 -19.75
N ILE A 273 -18.10 13.62 -18.71
CA ILE A 273 -16.70 14.08 -18.78
C ILE A 273 -15.82 13.00 -19.41
N ALA A 274 -15.91 11.74 -18.96
CA ALA A 274 -15.10 10.66 -19.50
C ALA A 274 -15.44 10.34 -20.96
N LEU A 275 -16.72 10.34 -21.33
CA LEU A 275 -17.14 10.15 -22.72
C LEU A 275 -16.61 11.28 -23.63
N LYS A 276 -16.61 12.54 -23.15
CA LYS A 276 -16.03 13.67 -23.85
C LYS A 276 -14.51 13.58 -23.97
N MET A 277 -13.82 13.09 -22.91
CA MET A 277 -12.36 12.86 -22.90
C MET A 277 -11.94 11.78 -23.87
N GLY A 278 -12.75 10.72 -23.98
CA GLY A 278 -12.47 9.54 -24.79
C GLY A 278 -11.47 8.58 -24.16
N VAL A 279 -11.51 7.33 -24.64
CA VAL A 279 -10.71 6.24 -24.08
C VAL A 279 -9.20 6.46 -24.23
N ASP A 280 -8.76 7.07 -25.32
CA ASP A 280 -7.33 7.28 -25.58
C ASP A 280 -6.71 8.22 -24.56
N THR A 281 -7.31 9.38 -24.35
CA THR A 281 -6.85 10.35 -23.36
C THR A 281 -6.95 9.79 -21.94
N PHE A 282 -8.05 9.10 -21.61
CA PHE A 282 -8.22 8.49 -20.28
C PHE A 282 -7.09 7.50 -19.96
N TYR A 283 -6.73 6.60 -20.92
CA TYR A 283 -5.64 5.63 -20.73
C TYR A 283 -4.26 6.27 -20.73
N ASP A 284 -4.04 7.35 -21.49
CA ASP A 284 -2.80 8.11 -21.47
C ASP A 284 -2.52 8.66 -20.04
N TYR A 285 -3.55 9.20 -19.40
CA TYR A 285 -3.43 9.66 -18.01
C TYR A 285 -3.28 8.51 -17.01
N LEU A 286 -3.93 7.35 -17.19
CA LEU A 286 -3.67 6.16 -16.35
C LEU A 286 -2.19 5.77 -16.40
N GLN A 287 -1.57 5.83 -17.59
CA GLN A 287 -0.15 5.55 -17.77
C GLN A 287 0.75 6.61 -17.12
N ARG A 288 0.41 7.90 -17.25
CA ARG A 288 1.16 8.99 -16.62
C ARG A 288 1.19 8.87 -15.10
N TRP A 289 0.11 8.38 -14.50
CA TRP A 289 0.01 8.08 -13.06
C TRP A 289 0.55 6.70 -12.69
N GLY A 290 1.13 5.94 -13.60
CA GLY A 290 1.59 4.58 -13.32
C GLY A 290 0.49 3.64 -12.80
N ILE A 291 -0.80 3.97 -12.99
CA ILE A 291 -1.92 3.14 -12.51
C ILE A 291 -1.95 1.83 -13.31
N GLY A 292 -1.82 0.71 -12.62
CA GLY A 292 -1.69 -0.62 -13.21
C GLY A 292 -0.24 -1.08 -13.46
N ALA A 293 0.76 -0.21 -13.30
CA ALA A 293 2.17 -0.58 -13.28
C ALA A 293 2.60 -1.09 -11.89
N PRO A 294 3.69 -1.87 -11.79
CA PRO A 294 4.33 -2.18 -10.50
C PRO A 294 4.80 -0.89 -9.82
N LEU A 295 4.56 -0.78 -8.52
CA LEU A 295 5.01 0.36 -7.74
C LEU A 295 6.44 0.13 -7.23
N ASP A 296 7.31 1.15 -7.36
CA ASP A 296 8.64 1.16 -6.74
C ASP A 296 8.50 1.44 -5.24
N PHE A 297 8.35 0.36 -4.47
CA PHE A 297 8.16 0.40 -3.03
C PHE A 297 9.00 -0.68 -2.34
N GLN A 298 9.39 -0.46 -1.10
CA GLN A 298 10.34 -1.31 -0.36
C GLN A 298 9.71 -2.59 0.22
N LEU A 299 8.38 -2.68 0.23
CA LEU A 299 7.65 -3.88 0.54
C LEU A 299 6.95 -4.41 -0.71
N PRO A 300 6.70 -5.71 -0.82
CA PRO A 300 5.79 -6.24 -1.84
C PRO A 300 4.45 -5.50 -1.79
N ALA A 301 3.96 -5.05 -2.93
CA ALA A 301 2.67 -4.40 -3.06
C ALA A 301 2.00 -4.83 -4.36
N GLN A 302 0.69 -5.06 -4.29
CA GLN A 302 -0.08 -5.36 -5.49
C GLN A 302 -0.18 -4.13 -6.38
N ARG A 303 -0.12 -4.37 -7.69
CA ARG A 303 -0.45 -3.34 -8.67
C ARG A 303 -1.97 -3.21 -8.80
N SER A 304 -2.47 -1.99 -8.96
CA SER A 304 -3.86 -1.73 -9.29
C SER A 304 -4.24 -2.43 -10.60
N ARG A 305 -5.48 -2.86 -10.72
CA ARG A 305 -5.97 -3.58 -11.91
C ARG A 305 -6.73 -2.63 -12.82
N VAL A 306 -6.22 -2.47 -14.03
CA VAL A 306 -6.85 -1.70 -15.10
C VAL A 306 -7.26 -2.68 -16.21
N PRO A 307 -8.50 -2.66 -16.71
CA PRO A 307 -8.89 -3.52 -17.83
C PRO A 307 -8.10 -3.16 -19.11
N PRO A 308 -7.93 -4.08 -20.06
CA PRO A 308 -7.25 -3.77 -21.31
C PRO A 308 -8.00 -2.69 -22.09
N LYS A 309 -7.28 -1.69 -22.63
CA LYS A 309 -7.87 -0.57 -23.41
C LYS A 309 -8.78 -1.05 -24.54
N SER A 310 -8.42 -2.15 -25.19
CA SER A 310 -9.18 -2.74 -26.31
C SER A 310 -10.55 -3.33 -25.92
N SER A 311 -10.79 -3.54 -24.62
CA SER A 311 -12.07 -4.08 -24.12
C SER A 311 -13.05 -2.99 -23.70
N ILE A 312 -12.63 -1.71 -23.71
CA ILE A 312 -13.43 -0.63 -23.16
C ILE A 312 -14.48 -0.16 -24.17
N VAL A 313 -15.72 -0.30 -23.77
CA VAL A 313 -16.88 0.29 -24.43
C VAL A 313 -17.32 1.58 -23.71
N PRO A 314 -18.11 2.46 -24.35
CA PRO A 314 -18.48 3.74 -23.73
C PRO A 314 -19.09 3.63 -22.33
N GLY A 315 -19.95 2.63 -22.08
CA GLY A 315 -20.54 2.39 -20.75
C GLY A 315 -19.51 2.00 -19.69
N GLU A 316 -18.50 1.21 -20.05
CA GLU A 316 -17.38 0.85 -19.15
C GLU A 316 -16.50 2.07 -18.86
N LEU A 317 -16.18 2.88 -19.88
CA LEU A 317 -15.43 4.13 -19.70
C LEU A 317 -16.13 5.07 -18.73
N ALA A 318 -17.46 5.24 -18.89
CA ALA A 318 -18.26 6.07 -18.00
C ALA A 318 -18.23 5.55 -16.55
N GLN A 319 -18.29 4.22 -16.34
CA GLN A 319 -18.18 3.62 -15.00
C GLN A 319 -16.79 3.79 -14.40
N MET A 320 -15.72 3.60 -15.19
CA MET A 320 -14.35 3.81 -14.75
C MET A 320 -14.12 5.26 -14.28
N ALA A 321 -14.77 6.24 -14.87
CA ALA A 321 -14.63 7.66 -14.52
C ALA A 321 -14.97 7.98 -13.06
N PHE A 322 -15.85 7.21 -12.45
CA PHE A 322 -16.18 7.32 -11.01
C PHE A 322 -15.78 6.08 -10.22
N GLY A 323 -14.78 5.33 -10.73
CA GLY A 323 -14.10 4.26 -10.00
C GLY A 323 -14.91 2.99 -9.82
N GLN A 324 -15.73 2.65 -10.82
CA GLN A 324 -16.53 1.41 -10.91
C GLN A 324 -16.10 0.58 -12.13
N GLY A 325 -16.88 -0.42 -12.52
CA GLY A 325 -16.53 -1.35 -13.58
C GLY A 325 -15.41 -2.29 -13.16
N ALA A 326 -14.50 -2.59 -14.08
CA ALA A 326 -13.39 -3.54 -13.83
C ALA A 326 -12.12 -2.89 -13.21
N LEU A 327 -12.17 -1.61 -12.86
CA LEU A 327 -11.07 -0.90 -12.21
C LEU A 327 -10.97 -1.27 -10.73
N LEU A 328 -9.78 -1.75 -10.29
CA LEU A 328 -9.50 -2.01 -8.89
C LEU A 328 -8.20 -1.32 -8.47
N MET A 329 -8.23 -0.66 -7.30
CA MET A 329 -7.11 0.12 -6.76
C MET A 329 -6.68 -0.40 -5.40
N THR A 330 -5.39 -0.26 -5.08
CA THR A 330 -4.91 -0.47 -3.71
C THR A 330 -5.04 0.83 -2.90
N PRO A 331 -5.19 0.75 -1.56
CA PRO A 331 -5.16 1.94 -0.71
C PRO A 331 -3.86 2.76 -0.84
N LEU A 332 -2.72 2.09 -1.03
CA LEU A 332 -1.46 2.77 -1.30
C LEU A 332 -1.51 3.60 -2.60
N GLN A 333 -2.05 3.05 -3.69
CA GLN A 333 -2.20 3.82 -4.94
C GLN A 333 -3.21 4.98 -4.78
N MET A 334 -4.26 4.78 -3.98
CA MET A 334 -5.25 5.83 -3.74
C MET A 334 -4.70 7.00 -2.91
N VAL A 335 -3.84 6.74 -1.92
CA VAL A 335 -3.19 7.84 -1.19
C VAL A 335 -2.19 8.57 -2.08
N LEU A 336 -1.47 7.87 -2.98
CA LEU A 336 -0.57 8.50 -3.94
C LEU A 336 -1.32 9.42 -4.91
N LEU A 337 -2.52 9.02 -5.34
CA LEU A 337 -3.38 9.88 -6.16
C LEU A 337 -3.69 11.20 -5.44
N GLY A 338 -4.10 11.13 -4.17
CA GLY A 338 -4.32 12.31 -3.33
C GLY A 338 -3.06 13.14 -3.09
N ALA A 339 -1.93 12.46 -2.82
CA ALA A 339 -0.64 13.08 -2.60
C ALA A 339 -0.10 13.82 -3.83
N THR A 340 -0.33 13.29 -5.03
CA THR A 340 0.03 13.95 -6.29
C THR A 340 -0.65 15.30 -6.43
N ILE A 341 -1.94 15.37 -6.11
CA ILE A 341 -2.69 16.64 -6.10
C ILE A 341 -2.14 17.58 -5.02
N ALA A 342 -1.92 17.06 -3.81
CA ALA A 342 -1.34 17.80 -2.69
C ALA A 342 0.07 18.35 -2.99
N ASN A 343 0.84 17.67 -3.83
CA ASN A 343 2.22 18.02 -4.19
C ASN A 343 2.31 18.71 -5.55
N ALA A 344 1.33 19.54 -5.86
CA ALA A 344 1.29 20.36 -7.07
C ALA A 344 1.49 19.57 -8.38
N GLY A 345 0.90 18.36 -8.47
CA GLY A 345 0.96 17.51 -9.64
C GLY A 345 2.19 16.60 -9.71
N ASN A 346 3.06 16.63 -8.70
CA ASN A 346 4.23 15.76 -8.63
C ASN A 346 3.91 14.51 -7.81
N GLU A 347 3.95 13.33 -8.42
CA GLU A 347 3.73 12.06 -7.72
C GLU A 347 4.98 11.71 -6.87
N PRO A 348 4.87 11.68 -5.54
CA PRO A 348 6.01 11.33 -4.71
C PRO A 348 6.27 9.82 -4.76
N ARG A 349 7.55 9.41 -4.73
CA ARG A 349 7.92 8.01 -4.56
C ARG A 349 7.64 7.56 -3.12
N PRO A 350 6.75 6.60 -2.89
CA PRO A 350 6.50 6.13 -1.53
C PRO A 350 7.70 5.37 -0.98
N PHE A 351 7.98 5.56 0.31
CA PHE A 351 8.97 4.77 1.03
C PHE A 351 8.61 4.65 2.51
N ILE A 352 8.95 3.49 3.10
CA ILE A 352 8.71 3.19 4.52
C ILE A 352 10.01 3.08 5.31
N VAL A 353 11.14 2.76 4.65
CA VAL A 353 12.47 2.73 5.26
C VAL A 353 13.24 3.98 4.84
N ARG A 354 13.55 4.82 5.83
CA ARG A 354 14.32 6.04 5.63
C ARG A 354 15.81 5.76 5.53
N GLU A 355 16.30 4.85 6.36
CA GLU A 355 17.73 4.64 6.55
C GLU A 355 18.01 3.21 7.03
N VAL A 356 19.12 2.64 6.57
CA VAL A 356 19.72 1.45 7.15
C VAL A 356 21.03 1.88 7.82
N ARG A 357 21.21 1.55 9.11
CA ARG A 357 22.30 2.05 9.94
C ARG A 357 23.14 0.90 10.50
N SER A 358 24.42 0.88 10.18
CA SER A 358 25.40 -0.09 10.71
C SER A 358 26.38 0.61 11.65
N GLY A 359 26.53 0.08 12.87
CA GLY A 359 27.45 0.66 13.87
C GLY A 359 27.17 2.13 14.21
N GLY A 360 25.92 2.58 14.09
CA GLY A 360 25.51 3.98 14.33
C GLY A 360 25.70 4.92 13.11
N ILE A 361 26.25 4.43 12.00
CA ILE A 361 26.48 5.22 10.78
C ILE A 361 25.45 4.82 9.71
N ALA A 362 24.88 5.82 9.01
CA ALA A 362 24.00 5.57 7.88
C ALA A 362 24.77 4.86 6.76
N ALA A 363 24.35 3.64 6.45
CA ALA A 363 24.95 2.84 5.38
C ALA A 363 24.16 2.98 4.07
N SER A 364 22.86 3.23 4.15
CA SER A 364 22.03 3.64 3.01
C SER A 364 20.86 4.52 3.47
N THR A 365 20.42 5.42 2.60
CA THR A 365 19.28 6.30 2.84
C THR A 365 18.32 6.23 1.65
N SER A 366 17.04 6.44 1.92
CA SER A 366 16.01 6.56 0.87
C SER A 366 15.70 8.05 0.69
N PRO A 367 16.27 8.70 -0.32
CA PRO A 367 15.97 10.11 -0.57
C PRO A 367 14.55 10.26 -1.09
N SER A 368 13.94 11.39 -0.75
CA SER A 368 12.71 11.83 -1.40
C SER A 368 12.92 11.91 -2.93
N ALA A 369 11.98 11.43 -3.69
CA ALA A 369 12.03 11.44 -5.15
C ALA A 369 10.63 11.63 -5.73
N VAL A 370 10.57 12.17 -6.94
CA VAL A 370 9.35 12.26 -7.74
C VAL A 370 9.35 11.10 -8.73
N LEU A 371 8.25 10.32 -8.75
CA LEU A 371 8.05 9.24 -9.72
C LEU A 371 7.63 9.77 -11.08
N ALA A 372 6.69 10.72 -11.08
CA ALA A 372 6.07 11.26 -12.28
C ALA A 372 5.52 12.66 -12.04
N ASN A 373 5.21 13.36 -13.12
CA ASN A 373 4.49 14.62 -13.14
C ASN A 373 3.24 14.45 -14.02
N PRO A 374 2.23 13.72 -13.54
CA PRO A 374 1.10 13.33 -14.39
C PRO A 374 0.21 14.51 -14.80
N VAL A 375 0.16 15.58 -14.02
CA VAL A 375 -0.60 16.79 -14.31
C VAL A 375 0.16 18.05 -13.89
N SER A 376 -0.25 19.18 -14.45
CA SER A 376 0.31 20.51 -14.12
C SER A 376 -0.04 20.97 -12.70
N ALA A 377 0.77 21.91 -12.18
CA ALA A 377 0.50 22.53 -10.88
C ALA A 377 -0.84 23.29 -10.88
N ASP A 378 -1.20 23.93 -11.97
CA ASP A 378 -2.48 24.65 -12.12
C ASP A 378 -3.66 23.68 -12.06
N THR A 379 -3.54 22.52 -12.72
CA THR A 379 -4.54 21.44 -12.63
C THR A 379 -4.67 20.95 -11.20
N ALA A 380 -3.57 20.65 -10.53
CA ALA A 380 -3.57 20.20 -9.15
C ALA A 380 -4.21 21.24 -8.20
N ALA A 381 -3.92 22.54 -8.39
CA ALA A 381 -4.53 23.62 -7.62
C ALA A 381 -6.05 23.69 -7.84
N ASN A 382 -6.54 23.52 -9.07
CA ASN A 382 -7.96 23.51 -9.38
C ASN A 382 -8.66 22.27 -8.78
N VAL A 383 -8.06 21.09 -8.85
CA VAL A 383 -8.59 19.87 -8.19
C VAL A 383 -8.61 20.07 -6.66
N THR A 384 -7.58 20.70 -6.08
CA THR A 384 -7.55 21.02 -4.65
C THR A 384 -8.75 21.90 -4.25
N LYS A 385 -9.10 22.94 -5.03
CA LYS A 385 -10.29 23.76 -4.77
C LYS A 385 -11.58 22.94 -4.76
N MET A 386 -11.72 22.01 -5.71
CA MET A 386 -12.87 21.11 -5.76
C MET A 386 -12.90 20.15 -4.56
N MET A 387 -11.75 19.59 -4.16
CA MET A 387 -11.64 18.72 -2.98
C MET A 387 -11.93 19.46 -1.68
N VAL A 388 -11.57 20.75 -1.58
CA VAL A 388 -11.95 21.64 -0.47
C VAL A 388 -13.47 21.84 -0.45
N ALA A 389 -14.10 22.06 -1.60
CA ALA A 389 -15.55 22.20 -1.70
C ALA A 389 -16.31 20.94 -1.22
N VAL A 390 -15.79 19.73 -1.49
CA VAL A 390 -16.34 18.46 -0.97
C VAL A 390 -16.41 18.49 0.57
N VAL A 391 -15.34 18.94 1.23
CA VAL A 391 -15.26 18.94 2.69
C VAL A 391 -16.04 20.12 3.29
N GLN A 392 -16.06 21.27 2.62
CA GLN A 392 -16.76 22.45 3.16
C GLN A 392 -18.28 22.39 3.03
N ARG A 393 -18.79 21.89 1.89
CA ARG A 393 -20.23 21.96 1.54
C ARG A 393 -20.75 20.75 0.78
N GLY A 394 -19.94 19.72 0.58
CA GLY A 394 -20.30 18.51 -0.16
C GLY A 394 -20.40 17.27 0.74
N THR A 395 -20.16 16.13 0.13
CA THR A 395 -20.29 14.82 0.78
C THR A 395 -19.25 14.55 1.87
N GLY A 396 -18.16 15.34 1.94
CA GLY A 396 -17.02 15.15 2.85
C GLY A 396 -17.07 15.98 4.13
N THR A 397 -18.17 16.65 4.46
CA THR A 397 -18.29 17.51 5.65
C THR A 397 -17.90 16.84 6.98
N PRO A 398 -18.08 15.50 7.19
CA PRO A 398 -17.60 14.84 8.40
C PRO A 398 -16.07 14.84 8.60
N ALA A 399 -15.30 15.21 7.56
CA ALA A 399 -13.84 15.31 7.65
C ALA A 399 -13.34 16.73 7.96
N GLN A 400 -14.21 17.69 8.27
CA GLN A 400 -13.82 19.06 8.65
C GLN A 400 -12.98 19.06 9.92
N LEU A 401 -11.88 19.84 9.91
CA LEU A 401 -11.06 20.14 11.08
C LEU A 401 -11.24 21.59 11.52
N PRO A 402 -11.21 21.86 12.84
CA PRO A 402 -11.12 23.23 13.32
C PRO A 402 -9.81 23.88 12.86
N HIS A 403 -9.88 25.09 12.34
CA HIS A 403 -8.71 25.92 11.98
C HIS A 403 -7.79 25.38 10.87
N VAL A 404 -8.12 24.24 10.23
CA VAL A 404 -7.35 23.66 9.14
C VAL A 404 -8.27 23.34 7.97
N THR A 405 -7.93 23.83 6.79
CA THR A 405 -8.66 23.50 5.57
C THR A 405 -8.25 22.11 5.10
N VAL A 406 -9.23 21.21 5.01
CA VAL A 406 -9.04 19.85 4.49
C VAL A 406 -9.52 19.79 3.05
N ALA A 407 -8.72 19.19 2.18
CA ALA A 407 -9.11 18.80 0.83
C ALA A 407 -9.37 17.29 0.82
N GLY A 408 -10.54 16.85 0.35
CA GLY A 408 -10.87 15.42 0.39
C GLY A 408 -11.96 15.03 -0.60
N LYS A 409 -12.12 13.70 -0.76
CA LYS A 409 -13.17 13.12 -1.60
C LYS A 409 -13.67 11.83 -0.96
N THR A 410 -14.98 11.73 -0.79
CA THR A 410 -15.67 10.50 -0.39
C THR A 410 -15.77 9.53 -1.55
N GLY A 411 -15.80 8.24 -1.23
CA GLY A 411 -16.15 7.18 -2.15
C GLY A 411 -17.11 6.19 -1.52
N THR A 412 -18.07 5.74 -2.31
CA THR A 412 -18.96 4.64 -2.00
C THR A 412 -18.87 3.69 -3.18
N ALA A 413 -18.18 2.58 -2.99
CA ALA A 413 -17.91 1.65 -4.07
C ALA A 413 -18.83 0.45 -3.96
N THR A 414 -19.64 0.24 -4.98
CA THR A 414 -20.58 -0.89 -5.05
C THR A 414 -19.81 -2.22 -5.01
N ASN A 415 -20.33 -3.15 -4.25
CA ASN A 415 -19.78 -4.47 -4.09
C ASN A 415 -20.87 -5.53 -4.33
N PRO A 416 -20.69 -6.48 -5.26
CA PRO A 416 -21.66 -7.55 -5.51
C PRO A 416 -21.93 -8.47 -4.31
N GLN A 417 -21.02 -8.47 -3.31
CA GLN A 417 -21.04 -9.38 -2.16
C GLN A 417 -21.70 -8.79 -0.91
N GLY A 418 -22.18 -7.55 -0.94
CA GLY A 418 -22.79 -6.92 0.23
C GLY A 418 -22.95 -5.41 0.13
N ARG A 419 -22.87 -4.73 1.28
CA ARG A 419 -22.87 -3.27 1.32
C ARG A 419 -21.64 -2.72 0.62
N SER A 420 -21.71 -1.48 0.13
CA SER A 420 -20.59 -0.79 -0.51
C SER A 420 -19.38 -0.67 0.41
N HIS A 421 -18.19 -0.60 -0.20
CA HIS A 421 -16.97 -0.19 0.52
C HIS A 421 -17.01 1.32 0.72
N ALA A 422 -16.71 1.75 1.95
CA ALA A 422 -16.59 3.16 2.30
C ALA A 422 -15.15 3.62 2.06
N TRP A 423 -14.97 4.68 1.26
CA TRP A 423 -13.67 5.27 0.98
C TRP A 423 -13.61 6.74 1.36
N PHE A 424 -12.44 7.19 1.76
CA PHE A 424 -12.08 8.61 1.84
C PHE A 424 -10.62 8.82 1.50
N VAL A 425 -10.34 9.77 0.60
CA VAL A 425 -8.99 10.22 0.27
C VAL A 425 -8.91 11.71 0.55
N ALA A 426 -7.91 12.13 1.31
CA ALA A 426 -7.79 13.53 1.72
C ALA A 426 -6.33 13.93 1.98
N PHE A 427 -6.12 15.24 2.05
CA PHE A 427 -4.88 15.81 2.56
C PHE A 427 -5.16 17.12 3.32
N ALA A 428 -4.24 17.47 4.21
CA ALA A 428 -4.31 18.67 5.03
C ALA A 428 -2.91 19.20 5.43
N PRO A 429 -2.76 20.51 5.66
CA PRO A 429 -3.64 21.59 5.22
C PRO A 429 -3.75 21.69 3.70
N ALA A 430 -4.85 22.21 3.16
CA ALA A 430 -5.05 22.25 1.70
C ALA A 430 -4.11 23.23 0.97
N ASP A 431 -3.67 24.27 1.64
CA ASP A 431 -2.76 25.30 1.12
C ASP A 431 -1.27 24.94 1.25
N HIS A 432 -0.92 24.23 2.30
CA HIS A 432 0.45 23.76 2.57
C HIS A 432 0.43 22.29 3.01
N PRO A 433 0.18 21.34 2.09
CA PRO A 433 -0.05 19.96 2.44
C PRO A 433 1.13 19.31 3.17
N ARG A 434 0.83 18.67 4.30
CA ARG A 434 1.79 17.96 5.15
C ARG A 434 1.47 16.49 5.32
N VAL A 435 0.20 16.15 5.19
CA VAL A 435 -0.32 14.79 5.38
C VAL A 435 -1.36 14.49 4.32
N ALA A 436 -1.22 13.33 3.68
CA ALA A 436 -2.25 12.73 2.84
C ALA A 436 -2.70 11.40 3.44
N VAL A 437 -3.97 11.06 3.31
CA VAL A 437 -4.58 9.85 3.86
C VAL A 437 -5.52 9.20 2.86
N ALA A 438 -5.50 7.87 2.80
CA ALA A 438 -6.55 7.07 2.17
C ALA A 438 -7.06 6.03 3.16
N ILE A 439 -8.37 5.97 3.36
CA ILE A 439 -9.06 5.03 4.23
C ILE A 439 -10.05 4.22 3.40
N VAL A 440 -10.06 2.91 3.61
CA VAL A 440 -11.11 2.00 3.11
C VAL A 440 -11.67 1.18 4.25
N VAL A 441 -13.00 1.06 4.33
CA VAL A 441 -13.71 0.14 5.22
C VAL A 441 -14.61 -0.75 4.38
N GLU A 442 -14.40 -2.06 4.45
CA GLU A 442 -15.11 -3.01 3.61
C GLU A 442 -16.55 -3.21 4.07
N ASN A 443 -17.49 -3.20 3.12
CA ASN A 443 -18.88 -3.68 3.28
C ASN A 443 -19.70 -2.96 4.36
N VAL A 444 -19.46 -1.67 4.60
CA VAL A 444 -20.17 -0.90 5.65
C VAL A 444 -21.17 0.12 5.08
N GLY A 445 -20.97 0.60 3.85
CA GLY A 445 -21.82 1.60 3.21
C GLY A 445 -21.09 2.87 2.78
N TYR A 446 -21.54 4.03 3.25
CA TYR A 446 -21.10 5.33 2.73
C TYR A 446 -19.76 5.80 3.27
N GLY A 447 -18.91 6.33 2.39
CA GLY A 447 -17.62 6.92 2.76
C GLY A 447 -17.74 8.10 3.74
N ALA A 448 -18.77 8.92 3.56
CA ALA A 448 -19.07 10.04 4.48
C ALA A 448 -19.34 9.58 5.93
N THR A 449 -19.98 8.43 6.10
CA THR A 449 -20.38 7.91 7.43
C THR A 449 -19.24 7.19 8.14
N TYR A 450 -18.41 6.45 7.39
CA TYR A 450 -17.44 5.54 7.99
C TYR A 450 -15.98 5.98 7.77
N ALA A 451 -15.58 6.29 6.53
CA ALA A 451 -14.18 6.57 6.23
C ALA A 451 -13.77 8.04 6.50
N ALA A 452 -14.66 9.00 6.26
CA ALA A 452 -14.36 10.42 6.47
C ALA A 452 -14.11 10.78 7.94
N PRO A 453 -14.89 10.30 8.94
CA PRO A 453 -14.59 10.52 10.35
C PRO A 453 -13.26 9.93 10.80
N ILE A 454 -12.91 8.73 10.31
CA ILE A 454 -11.60 8.10 10.58
C ILE A 454 -10.48 8.99 10.04
N ALA A 455 -10.59 9.41 8.78
CA ALA A 455 -9.59 10.27 8.16
C ALA A 455 -9.42 11.59 8.89
N ARG A 456 -10.52 12.21 9.38
CA ARG A 456 -10.48 13.42 10.21
C ARG A 456 -9.60 13.26 11.44
N GLU A 457 -9.86 12.22 12.25
CA GLU A 457 -9.11 11.98 13.49
C GLU A 457 -7.64 11.62 13.21
N VAL A 458 -7.37 10.90 12.13
CA VAL A 458 -6.00 10.58 11.71
C VAL A 458 -5.26 11.84 11.25
N LEU A 459 -5.89 12.70 10.44
CA LEU A 459 -5.30 13.97 9.99
C LEU A 459 -5.00 14.88 11.17
N GLU A 460 -5.91 15.01 12.15
CA GLU A 460 -5.73 15.81 13.36
C GLU A 460 -4.49 15.32 14.15
N THR A 461 -4.45 14.02 14.48
CA THR A 461 -3.30 13.42 15.18
C THR A 461 -2.00 13.56 14.39
N ALA A 462 -2.05 13.43 13.08
CA ALA A 462 -0.85 13.55 12.23
C ALA A 462 -0.32 14.99 12.23
N LEU A 463 -1.18 15.99 12.09
CA LEU A 463 -0.78 17.38 12.13
C LEU A 463 -0.19 17.77 13.50
N GLU A 464 -0.80 17.32 14.59
CA GLU A 464 -0.27 17.51 15.94
C GLU A 464 1.11 16.86 16.12
N SER A 465 1.26 15.61 15.68
CA SER A 465 2.51 14.83 15.82
C SER A 465 3.67 15.40 15.00
N LEU A 466 3.38 16.04 13.87
CA LEU A 466 4.40 16.63 13.01
C LEU A 466 4.79 18.07 13.44
N GLY A 467 4.13 18.60 14.47
CA GLY A 467 4.32 19.98 14.95
C GLY A 467 3.63 21.00 14.01
N ASN A 468 3.01 22.01 14.56
CA ASN A 468 2.39 23.11 13.80
C ASN A 468 3.40 23.93 13.02
#